data_3954344f3fd4ec3593a189d9ef0cb743
#
_entry.id   3954344f3fd4ec3593a189d9ef0cb743
#
_cell.length_a   1.000
_cell.length_b   1.000
_cell.length_c   1.000
_cell.angle_alpha   90.00
_cell.angle_beta   90.00
_cell.angle_gamma   90.00
#
_symmetry.space_group_name_H-M   'P 1'
#
loop_
_entity.id
_entity.type
_entity.pdbx_description
1 polymer ?
#
loop_
_entity_poly.entity_id
_entity_poly.type
_entity_poly.pdbx_seq_one_letter_code
_entity_poly.pdbx_strand_id
1 'polypeptide(L)'
;MTVTFRSLALAASFVLVATAAYAAKGDYVFEPLPAEVRSGSGIELAVRIIHKPTGKPVEGVVLFRTRLDGSPHNMASMTAKHTAQSSNEPGVYKFRADFTMAGNWALKLMAKVPGENETVEGTVIFKVK
;
A
#
# COMPACT_ATOMS: atom_id res chain seq x y z
N MET A 1 51.76 -4.71 6.59
CA MET A 1 50.87 -4.16 7.61
C MET A 1 49.68 -3.42 7.07
N THR A 2 49.88 -2.52 6.17
CA THR A 2 48.81 -1.72 5.65
C THR A 2 47.86 -2.51 4.73
N VAL A 3 48.24 -3.66 4.29
CA VAL A 3 47.48 -4.47 3.37
C VAL A 3 46.21 -5.03 3.96
N THR A 4 46.21 -5.28 5.25
CA THR A 4 45.09 -5.92 5.91
C THR A 4 43.84 -5.07 5.98
N PHE A 5 43.96 -3.78 5.93
CA PHE A 5 42.82 -2.89 6.05
C PHE A 5 41.89 -2.91 4.83
N ARG A 6 42.43 -3.20 3.68
CA ARG A 6 41.65 -3.21 2.45
C ARG A 6 40.65 -4.35 2.39
N SER A 7 41.03 -5.47 2.96
CA SER A 7 40.15 -6.63 2.97
C SER A 7 38.86 -6.38 3.74
N LEU A 8 38.94 -5.59 4.79
CA LEU A 8 37.77 -5.29 5.60
C LEU A 8 36.74 -4.46 4.86
N ALA A 9 37.22 -3.53 4.05
CA ALA A 9 36.31 -2.70 3.26
C ALA A 9 35.48 -3.50 2.29
N LEU A 10 36.06 -4.52 1.69
CA LEU A 10 35.36 -5.37 0.76
C LEU A 10 34.25 -6.17 1.42
N ALA A 11 34.50 -6.66 2.62
CA ALA A 11 33.50 -7.42 3.35
C ALA A 11 32.28 -6.59 3.65
N ALA A 12 32.46 -5.34 4.02
CA ALA A 12 31.35 -4.44 4.32
C ALA A 12 30.43 -4.23 3.11
N SER A 13 31.01 -4.04 1.94
CA SER A 13 30.22 -3.86 0.72
C SER A 13 29.36 -5.07 0.42
N PHE A 14 29.88 -6.24 0.62
CA PHE A 14 29.17 -7.47 0.33
C PHE A 14 27.93 -7.62 1.21
N VAL A 15 28.03 -7.25 2.47
CA VAL A 15 26.90 -7.32 3.40
C VAL A 15 25.76 -6.42 2.97
N LEU A 16 26.08 -5.23 2.47
CA LEU A 16 25.05 -4.30 2.01
C LEU A 16 24.21 -4.87 0.87
N VAL A 17 24.83 -5.57 -0.06
CA VAL A 17 24.11 -6.18 -1.17
C VAL A 17 23.13 -7.24 -0.66
N ALA A 18 23.54 -8.07 0.27
CA ALA A 18 22.70 -9.10 0.83
C ALA A 18 21.47 -8.51 1.55
N THR A 19 21.65 -7.40 2.24
CA THR A 19 20.56 -6.74 2.94
C THR A 19 19.50 -6.23 1.98
N ALA A 20 19.92 -5.66 0.84
CA ALA A 20 19.01 -5.12 -0.14
C ALA A 20 18.07 -6.18 -0.71
N ALA A 21 18.50 -7.43 -0.78
CA ALA A 21 17.68 -8.49 -1.36
C ALA A 21 16.42 -8.82 -0.56
N TYR A 22 16.38 -8.49 0.72
CA TYR A 22 15.25 -8.81 1.59
C TYR A 22 14.27 -7.68 1.80
N ALA A 23 14.52 -6.52 1.23
CA ALA A 23 13.74 -5.32 1.52
C ALA A 23 12.48 -5.18 0.69
N ALA A 24 12.34 -5.92 -0.40
CA ALA A 24 11.31 -5.67 -1.41
C ALA A 24 9.89 -5.65 -0.88
N LYS A 25 9.56 -6.53 0.03
CA LYS A 25 8.18 -6.70 0.48
C LYS A 25 7.70 -5.58 1.41
N GLY A 26 8.59 -4.97 2.17
CA GLY A 26 8.26 -3.87 3.08
C GLY A 26 8.45 -2.50 2.46
N ASP A 27 8.75 -2.43 1.16
CA ASP A 27 9.14 -1.20 0.51
C ASP A 27 7.99 -0.37 -0.04
N TYR A 28 6.75 -0.76 0.24
CA TYR A 28 5.58 -0.08 -0.30
C TYR A 28 4.74 0.53 0.80
N VAL A 29 4.31 1.77 0.55
CA VAL A 29 3.41 2.50 1.45
C VAL A 29 2.10 2.70 0.72
N PHE A 30 1.01 2.42 1.41
CA PHE A 30 -0.35 2.64 0.92
C PHE A 30 -0.95 3.78 1.71
N GLU A 31 -1.29 4.86 1.04
CA GLU A 31 -1.79 6.08 1.68
C GLU A 31 -3.22 6.37 1.29
N PRO A 32 -4.09 6.77 2.24
CA PRO A 32 -5.47 7.16 1.92
C PRO A 32 -5.52 8.55 1.29
N LEU A 33 -6.39 8.71 0.30
CA LEU A 33 -6.63 9.99 -0.37
C LEU A 33 -8.14 10.19 -0.56
N PRO A 34 -8.81 11.06 0.19
CA PRO A 34 -8.36 11.68 1.44
C PRO A 34 -8.48 10.71 2.63
N ALA A 35 -7.86 11.06 3.75
CA ALA A 35 -7.94 10.24 4.95
C ALA A 35 -9.32 10.27 5.60
N GLU A 36 -10.05 11.35 5.41
CA GLU A 36 -11.41 11.53 5.93
C GLU A 36 -12.40 11.71 4.79
N VAL A 37 -13.52 11.02 4.88
CA VAL A 37 -14.64 11.13 3.93
C VAL A 37 -15.94 11.20 4.70
N ARG A 38 -17.02 11.50 4.00
CA ARG A 38 -18.37 11.50 4.59
C ARG A 38 -19.06 10.19 4.33
N SER A 39 -20.00 9.82 5.19
CA SER A 39 -20.89 8.69 4.91
C SER A 39 -21.81 9.03 3.75
N GLY A 40 -22.27 8.01 3.05
CA GLY A 40 -23.17 8.17 1.91
C GLY A 40 -22.88 7.17 0.82
N SER A 41 -23.56 7.34 -0.30
CA SER A 41 -23.41 6.50 -1.49
C SER A 41 -22.43 7.10 -2.48
N GLY A 42 -21.67 6.24 -3.15
CA GLY A 42 -20.80 6.65 -4.23
C GLY A 42 -19.68 7.59 -3.80
N ILE A 43 -19.18 7.39 -2.61
CA ILE A 43 -18.12 8.24 -2.07
C ILE A 43 -16.80 7.90 -2.75
N GLU A 44 -16.15 8.92 -3.29
CA GLU A 44 -14.86 8.73 -3.95
C GLU A 44 -13.75 8.63 -2.92
N LEU A 45 -12.93 7.60 -3.07
CA LEU A 45 -11.68 7.48 -2.32
C LEU A 45 -10.60 6.94 -3.23
N ALA A 46 -9.38 7.10 -2.80
CA ALA A 46 -8.25 6.63 -3.55
C ALA A 46 -7.14 6.16 -2.61
N VAL A 47 -6.27 5.34 -3.17
CA VAL A 47 -5.07 4.88 -2.49
C VAL A 47 -3.88 5.28 -3.34
N ARG A 48 -2.91 5.93 -2.72
CA ARG A 48 -1.62 6.18 -3.37
C ARG A 48 -0.65 5.11 -2.92
N ILE A 49 0.02 4.47 -3.87
CA ILE A 49 1.04 3.46 -3.58
C ILE A 49 2.40 4.06 -3.92
N ILE A 50 3.27 4.10 -2.93
CA ILE A 50 4.61 4.69 -3.03
C ILE A 50 5.65 3.61 -2.78
N HIS A 51 6.70 3.60 -3.61
CA HIS A 51 7.88 2.78 -3.38
C HIS A 51 8.80 3.57 -2.45
N LYS A 52 8.96 3.11 -1.23
CA LYS A 52 9.72 3.84 -0.20
C LYS A 52 11.15 4.18 -0.57
N PRO A 53 11.96 3.23 -1.06
CA PRO A 53 13.35 3.51 -1.35
C PRO A 53 13.56 4.64 -2.35
N THR A 54 12.66 4.79 -3.31
CA THR A 54 12.79 5.82 -4.34
C THR A 54 11.87 7.02 -4.13
N GLY A 55 10.86 6.87 -3.26
CA GLY A 55 9.84 7.90 -3.06
C GLY A 55 8.92 8.08 -4.24
N LYS A 56 8.95 7.19 -5.22
CA LYS A 56 8.17 7.32 -6.45
C LYS A 56 6.84 6.60 -6.35
N PRO A 57 5.80 7.13 -7.02
CA PRO A 57 4.54 6.41 -7.13
C PRO A 57 4.72 5.14 -7.95
N VAL A 58 3.97 4.11 -7.61
CA VAL A 58 4.05 2.81 -8.26
C VAL A 58 2.92 2.69 -9.28
N GLU A 59 3.30 2.63 -10.56
CA GLU A 59 2.35 2.50 -11.66
C GLU A 59 2.14 1.04 -12.05
N GLY A 60 1.03 0.77 -12.70
CA GLY A 60 0.77 -0.55 -13.26
C GLY A 60 0.44 -1.64 -12.25
N VAL A 61 0.07 -1.26 -11.04
CA VAL A 61 -0.32 -2.22 -10.02
C VAL A 61 -1.70 -2.78 -10.33
N VAL A 62 -1.85 -4.08 -10.21
CA VAL A 62 -3.15 -4.75 -10.35
C VAL A 62 -3.63 -5.12 -8.95
N LEU A 63 -4.70 -4.46 -8.52
CA LEU A 63 -5.36 -4.76 -7.25
C LEU A 63 -6.38 -5.87 -7.51
N PHE A 64 -5.96 -7.11 -7.33
CA PHE A 64 -6.79 -8.25 -7.71
C PHE A 64 -7.74 -8.71 -6.62
N ARG A 65 -7.54 -8.24 -5.40
CA ARG A 65 -8.47 -8.50 -4.31
C ARG A 65 -8.54 -7.27 -3.39
N THR A 66 -9.75 -6.83 -3.11
CA THR A 66 -10.01 -5.70 -2.23
C THR A 66 -11.13 -6.05 -1.27
N ARG A 67 -11.03 -5.56 -0.05
CA ARG A 67 -12.07 -5.73 0.96
C ARG A 67 -12.16 -4.47 1.79
N LEU A 68 -13.36 -3.92 1.91
CA LEU A 68 -13.60 -2.73 2.72
C LEU A 68 -14.47 -3.15 3.90
N ASP A 69 -13.92 -3.12 5.11
CA ASP A 69 -14.62 -3.61 6.28
C ASP A 69 -14.42 -2.74 7.52
N GLY A 70 -15.23 -3.02 8.55
CA GLY A 70 -15.20 -2.28 9.81
C GLY A 70 -14.27 -2.88 10.85
N SER A 71 -13.21 -3.59 10.45
CA SER A 71 -12.29 -4.22 11.40
C SER A 71 -11.67 -3.27 12.42
N PRO A 72 -11.41 -1.99 12.14
CA PRO A 72 -10.91 -1.07 13.16
C PRO A 72 -11.86 -0.88 14.35
N HIS A 73 -13.14 -1.20 14.19
CA HIS A 73 -14.14 -1.15 15.24
C HIS A 73 -14.59 -2.54 15.69
N ASN A 74 -13.77 -3.55 15.46
CA ASN A 74 -14.11 -4.93 15.77
C ASN A 74 -15.35 -5.44 15.02
N MET A 75 -15.61 -4.87 13.85
CA MET A 75 -16.72 -5.24 12.99
C MET A 75 -16.21 -5.76 11.66
N ALA A 76 -15.32 -6.74 11.69
CA ALA A 76 -14.71 -7.27 10.49
C ALA A 76 -15.69 -7.95 9.54
N SER A 77 -16.81 -8.43 10.06
CA SER A 77 -17.87 -9.03 9.23
C SER A 77 -18.71 -7.98 8.49
N MET A 78 -18.64 -6.72 8.90
CA MET A 78 -19.38 -5.65 8.26
C MET A 78 -18.55 -5.11 7.11
N THR A 79 -19.04 -5.30 5.89
CA THR A 79 -18.35 -4.85 4.67
C THR A 79 -19.12 -3.73 4.01
N ALA A 80 -18.40 -2.86 3.32
CA ALA A 80 -19.00 -1.82 2.50
C ALA A 80 -18.84 -2.18 1.02
N LYS A 81 -19.88 -1.90 0.25
CA LYS A 81 -19.86 -2.07 -1.18
C LYS A 81 -18.88 -1.07 -1.79
N HIS A 82 -18.02 -1.54 -2.66
CA HIS A 82 -17.05 -0.67 -3.33
C HIS A 82 -16.74 -1.20 -4.72
N THR A 83 -16.35 -0.27 -5.60
CA THR A 83 -15.96 -0.59 -6.97
C THR A 83 -14.72 0.21 -7.35
N ALA A 84 -13.87 -0.43 -8.15
CA ALA A 84 -12.68 0.26 -8.67
C ALA A 84 -13.09 1.23 -9.78
N GLN A 85 -12.39 2.35 -9.84
CA GLN A 85 -12.57 3.40 -10.84
C GLN A 85 -11.25 3.65 -11.56
N SER A 86 -11.33 4.13 -12.80
CA SER A 86 -10.12 4.50 -13.52
C SER A 86 -9.47 5.75 -12.91
N SER A 87 -8.15 5.81 -13.00
CA SER A 87 -7.39 6.94 -12.53
C SER A 87 -6.30 7.29 -13.55
N ASN A 88 -6.11 8.58 -13.78
CA ASN A 88 -5.07 9.08 -14.68
C ASN A 88 -3.81 9.51 -13.92
N GLU A 89 -3.83 9.48 -12.59
CA GLU A 89 -2.67 9.86 -11.80
C GLU A 89 -1.77 8.66 -11.54
N PRO A 90 -0.47 8.76 -11.82
CA PRO A 90 0.46 7.68 -11.54
C PRO A 90 0.47 7.30 -10.06
N GLY A 91 0.37 6.01 -9.78
CA GLY A 91 0.40 5.50 -8.41
C GLY A 91 -0.86 5.73 -7.59
N VAL A 92 -1.90 6.30 -8.18
CA VAL A 92 -3.18 6.55 -7.50
C VAL A 92 -4.24 5.63 -8.07
N TYR A 93 -4.89 4.88 -7.17
CA TYR A 93 -5.91 3.89 -7.51
C TYR A 93 -7.22 4.29 -6.86
N LYS A 94 -8.24 4.55 -7.68
CA LYS A 94 -9.51 5.14 -7.25
C LYS A 94 -10.58 4.10 -7.03
N PHE A 95 -11.47 4.40 -6.08
CA PHE A 95 -12.62 3.57 -5.75
C PHE A 95 -13.82 4.44 -5.47
N ARG A 96 -15.00 3.86 -5.59
CA ARG A 96 -16.24 4.42 -5.05
C ARG A 96 -16.80 3.44 -4.04
N ALA A 97 -17.27 3.96 -2.93
CA ALA A 97 -17.79 3.13 -1.85
C ALA A 97 -19.07 3.69 -1.29
N ASP A 98 -19.90 2.79 -0.77
CA ASP A 98 -21.13 3.15 -0.07
C ASP A 98 -20.91 2.92 1.41
N PHE A 99 -20.81 4.02 2.16
CA PHE A 99 -20.65 3.95 3.61
C PHE A 99 -21.99 4.23 4.28
N THR A 100 -22.52 3.25 4.97
CA THR A 100 -23.81 3.36 5.64
C THR A 100 -23.71 3.91 7.04
N MET A 101 -22.51 3.96 7.59
CA MET A 101 -22.31 4.47 8.94
C MET A 101 -20.92 5.08 9.09
N ALA A 102 -20.82 6.02 10.03
CA ALA A 102 -19.56 6.65 10.37
C ALA A 102 -18.65 5.66 11.12
N GLY A 103 -17.38 5.96 11.13
CA GLY A 103 -16.37 5.16 11.81
C GLY A 103 -15.12 5.00 10.98
N ASN A 104 -14.19 4.22 11.47
CA ASN A 104 -12.97 3.90 10.73
C ASN A 104 -13.18 2.64 9.93
N TRP A 105 -12.93 2.73 8.64
CA TRP A 105 -13.09 1.61 7.71
C TRP A 105 -11.73 1.24 7.14
N ALA A 106 -11.46 -0.05 7.07
CA ALA A 106 -10.21 -0.57 6.55
C ALA A 106 -10.41 -1.07 5.12
N LEU A 107 -9.65 -0.51 4.18
CA LEU A 107 -9.57 -1.03 2.82
C LEU A 107 -8.33 -1.91 2.75
N LYS A 108 -8.55 -3.21 2.63
CA LYS A 108 -7.50 -4.21 2.54
C LYS A 108 -7.28 -4.56 1.09
N LEU A 109 -6.03 -4.56 0.68
CA LEU A 109 -5.66 -4.69 -0.72
C LEU A 109 -4.63 -5.79 -0.90
N MET A 110 -4.83 -6.59 -1.94
CA MET A 110 -3.83 -7.52 -2.43
C MET A 110 -3.42 -7.08 -3.83
N ALA A 111 -2.15 -6.82 -3.99
CA ALA A 111 -1.62 -6.17 -5.18
C ALA A 111 -0.56 -6.99 -5.88
N LYS A 112 -0.62 -7.01 -7.22
CA LYS A 112 0.46 -7.46 -8.07
C LYS A 112 1.21 -6.23 -8.53
N VAL A 113 2.43 -6.10 -8.06
CA VAL A 113 3.29 -4.95 -8.39
C VAL A 113 4.26 -5.38 -9.49
N PRO A 114 4.41 -4.59 -10.56
CA PRO A 114 5.37 -4.92 -11.61
C PRO A 114 6.77 -5.10 -11.06
N GLY A 115 7.42 -6.19 -11.42
CA GLY A 115 8.76 -6.50 -10.95
C GLY A 115 8.82 -7.31 -9.67
N GLU A 116 7.70 -7.47 -8.96
CA GLU A 116 7.65 -8.28 -7.75
C GLU A 116 7.09 -9.66 -8.04
N ASN A 117 7.72 -10.69 -7.48
CA ASN A 117 7.27 -12.07 -7.64
C ASN A 117 6.15 -12.42 -6.67
N GLU A 118 6.09 -11.75 -5.54
CA GLU A 118 5.11 -12.04 -4.51
C GLU A 118 4.02 -10.99 -4.48
N THR A 119 2.85 -11.38 -3.97
CA THR A 119 1.75 -10.46 -3.71
C THR A 119 2.16 -9.46 -2.63
N VAL A 120 1.88 -8.21 -2.89
CA VAL A 120 2.08 -7.15 -1.90
C VAL A 120 0.72 -6.84 -1.26
N GLU A 121 0.66 -6.90 0.05
CA GLU A 121 -0.56 -6.62 0.80
C GLU A 121 -0.46 -5.26 1.46
N GLY A 122 -1.58 -4.55 1.49
CA GLY A 122 -1.65 -3.27 2.17
C GLY A 122 -3.01 -3.05 2.81
N THR A 123 -3.04 -2.21 3.83
CA THR A 123 -4.28 -1.81 4.49
C THR A 123 -4.27 -0.31 4.64
N VAL A 124 -5.39 0.31 4.28
CA VAL A 124 -5.56 1.76 4.35
C VAL A 124 -6.79 2.05 5.19
N ILE A 125 -6.67 2.97 6.12
CA ILE A 125 -7.78 3.34 7.00
C ILE A 125 -8.40 4.66 6.54
N PHE A 126 -9.70 4.64 6.32
CA PHE A 126 -10.48 5.84 6.02
C PHE A 126 -11.36 6.16 7.21
N LYS A 127 -11.33 7.41 7.63
CA LYS A 127 -12.22 7.90 8.67
C LYS A 127 -13.48 8.43 8.00
N VAL A 128 -14.60 7.80 8.30
CA VAL A 128 -15.91 8.18 7.74
C VAL A 128 -16.69 8.95 8.78
N LYS A 129 -17.10 10.14 8.44
CA LYS A 129 -17.90 11.01 9.32
C LYS A 129 -19.38 11.01 9.01
#